data_bbd5790e96cddc61634e642598a580ca
#
_entry.id   bbd5790e96cddc61634e642598a580ca
#
_cell.length_a   1.000
_cell.length_b   1.000
_cell.length_c   1.000
_cell.angle_alpha   90.00
_cell.angle_beta   90.00
_cell.angle_gamma   90.00
#
_symmetry.space_group_name_H-M   'P 1'
#
loop_
_entity.id
_entity.type
_entity.pdbx_description
1 polymer ?
#
loop_
_entity_poly.entity_id
_entity_poly.type
_entity_poly.pdbx_seq_one_letter_code
_entity_poly.pdbx_strand_id
1 'polypeptide(L)'
;MDFGLSEEQELLQETLRGYLANECPPARQREMFDAGPGYDEALWRGLAEMGLMGLAIPEAYGGAELEVLDLALACEVLGESGFPSPFLGHVMSAAALVEGGDRDQQTRWLPALADGNRVASVALCEANSAWEPDSWACRLSGETLSGSKLFVPHADTADLLVVGVEGGRLVLVEASATGVGIESGQGVDRSRPVFRVDFDAAPCEPLADDPRIADRLCDVGRVLVAADAFGAATHLVEEAVEYAKTREQFGQKIGQFQAVKHQLARLALDIEPSRALFWYAAYAVDHLPEDGARAAALAKSHIADRAMEAARAVVELYGGYGFTWECDVQMGFKRLMFDRAFLGNPDRLRERCADLAGW
;
A
#
# COMPACT_ATOMS: atom_id res chain seq x y z
N MET A 1 11.27 17.02 -22.78
CA MET A 1 11.10 16.12 -21.65
C MET A 1 9.65 16.25 -21.26
N ASP A 2 8.87 15.23 -21.48
CA ASP A 2 7.47 15.20 -21.09
C ASP A 2 7.42 14.75 -19.62
N PHE A 3 6.68 15.46 -18.77
CA PHE A 3 6.48 15.14 -17.36
C PHE A 3 5.05 14.69 -17.07
N GLY A 4 4.24 14.50 -18.14
CA GLY A 4 2.88 14.01 -18.04
C GLY A 4 2.81 12.49 -18.04
N LEU A 5 1.64 11.96 -17.72
CA LEU A 5 1.32 10.55 -17.89
C LEU A 5 1.11 10.24 -19.38
N SER A 6 1.31 8.98 -19.78
CA SER A 6 0.91 8.52 -21.10
C SER A 6 -0.62 8.40 -21.21
N GLU A 7 -1.15 8.33 -22.42
CA GLU A 7 -2.59 8.13 -22.65
C GLU A 7 -3.07 6.82 -22.00
N GLU A 8 -2.25 5.77 -22.02
CA GLU A 8 -2.55 4.48 -21.37
C GLU A 8 -2.61 4.60 -19.85
N GLN A 9 -1.70 5.38 -19.24
CA GLN A 9 -1.67 5.61 -17.81
C GLN A 9 -2.88 6.44 -17.33
N GLU A 10 -3.24 7.48 -18.09
CA GLU A 10 -4.47 8.24 -17.81
C GLU A 10 -5.71 7.36 -17.93
N LEU A 11 -5.79 6.51 -18.96
CA LEU A 11 -6.88 5.57 -19.18
C LEU A 11 -6.97 4.52 -18.05
N LEU A 12 -5.83 4.01 -17.57
CA LEU A 12 -5.78 3.09 -16.43
C LEU A 12 -6.45 3.73 -15.20
N GLN A 13 -6.05 4.95 -14.84
CA GLN A 13 -6.62 5.65 -13.70
C GLN A 13 -8.12 5.97 -13.90
N GLU A 14 -8.52 6.46 -15.06
CA GLU A 14 -9.91 6.79 -15.37
C GLU A 14 -10.81 5.54 -15.31
N THR A 15 -10.35 4.43 -15.91
CA THR A 15 -11.08 3.16 -15.90
C THR A 15 -11.24 2.62 -14.48
N LEU A 16 -10.18 2.66 -13.68
CA LEU A 16 -10.22 2.19 -12.30
C LEU A 16 -11.13 3.07 -11.43
N ARG A 17 -11.06 4.41 -11.55
CA ARG A 17 -12.00 5.34 -10.87
C ARG A 17 -13.45 5.05 -11.24
N GLY A 18 -13.71 4.86 -12.53
CA GLY A 18 -15.05 4.52 -13.02
C GLY A 18 -15.59 3.22 -12.44
N TYR A 19 -14.76 2.17 -12.41
CA TYR A 19 -15.10 0.88 -11.80
C TYR A 19 -15.42 1.03 -10.31
N LEU A 20 -14.54 1.65 -9.55
CA LEU A 20 -14.72 1.80 -8.10
C LEU A 20 -15.91 2.68 -7.74
N ALA A 21 -16.18 3.73 -8.49
CA ALA A 21 -17.34 4.57 -8.27
C ALA A 21 -18.67 3.81 -8.48
N ASN A 22 -18.71 2.86 -9.43
CA ASN A 22 -19.89 2.08 -9.73
C ASN A 22 -20.06 0.87 -8.80
N GLU A 23 -18.99 0.10 -8.59
CA GLU A 23 -19.05 -1.18 -7.89
C GLU A 23 -18.80 -1.08 -6.39
N CYS A 24 -18.09 -0.04 -5.94
CA CYS A 24 -17.78 0.19 -4.53
C CYS A 24 -18.05 1.65 -4.10
N PRO A 25 -19.29 2.14 -4.24
CA PRO A 25 -19.64 3.48 -3.77
C PRO A 25 -19.46 3.63 -2.26
N PRO A 26 -19.42 4.87 -1.71
CA PRO A 26 -19.11 5.12 -0.29
C PRO A 26 -19.94 4.29 0.71
N ALA A 27 -21.22 4.06 0.42
CA ALA A 27 -22.07 3.23 1.29
C ALA A 27 -21.56 1.78 1.38
N ARG A 28 -21.14 1.18 0.26
CA ARG A 28 -20.58 -0.19 0.23
C ARG A 28 -19.21 -0.24 0.92
N GLN A 29 -18.37 0.77 0.70
CA GLN A 29 -17.09 0.88 1.41
C GLN A 29 -17.31 0.91 2.92
N ARG A 30 -18.31 1.68 3.37
CA ARG A 30 -18.69 1.76 4.77
C ARG A 30 -19.14 0.41 5.32
N GLU A 31 -20.01 -0.30 4.59
CA GLU A 31 -20.43 -1.65 4.97
C GLU A 31 -19.24 -2.61 5.11
N MET A 32 -18.32 -2.61 4.15
CA MET A 32 -17.12 -3.43 4.21
C MET A 32 -16.22 -3.06 5.37
N PHE A 33 -16.03 -1.75 5.62
CA PHE A 33 -15.24 -1.26 6.73
C PHE A 33 -15.84 -1.65 8.09
N ASP A 34 -17.16 -1.59 8.25
CA ASP A 34 -17.87 -1.98 9.47
C ASP A 34 -17.88 -3.50 9.67
N ALA A 35 -18.01 -4.28 8.60
CA ALA A 35 -17.95 -5.75 8.63
C ALA A 35 -16.54 -6.28 8.97
N GLY A 36 -15.50 -5.57 8.55
CA GLY A 36 -14.13 -5.79 8.96
C GLY A 36 -13.27 -6.79 8.18
N PRO A 37 -13.76 -7.56 7.16
CA PRO A 37 -12.88 -8.49 6.44
C PRO A 37 -11.89 -7.80 5.49
N GLY A 38 -12.14 -6.53 5.11
CA GLY A 38 -11.27 -5.80 4.17
C GLY A 38 -11.13 -6.45 2.80
N TYR A 39 -12.04 -7.39 2.45
CA TYR A 39 -12.01 -8.16 1.22
C TYR A 39 -13.42 -8.53 0.75
N ASP A 40 -13.66 -8.38 -0.56
CA ASP A 40 -14.86 -8.85 -1.25
C ASP A 40 -14.44 -9.55 -2.54
N GLU A 41 -14.76 -10.83 -2.66
CA GLU A 41 -14.33 -11.68 -3.77
C GLU A 41 -14.85 -11.19 -5.14
N ALA A 42 -16.08 -10.64 -5.20
CA ALA A 42 -16.65 -10.15 -6.45
C ALA A 42 -15.92 -8.89 -6.93
N LEU A 43 -15.63 -7.98 -6.01
CA LEU A 43 -14.84 -6.77 -6.33
C LEU A 43 -13.41 -7.13 -6.72
N TRP A 44 -12.79 -8.10 -6.04
CA TRP A 44 -11.45 -8.59 -6.39
C TRP A 44 -11.42 -9.18 -7.81
N ARG A 45 -12.39 -10.00 -8.16
CA ARG A 45 -12.53 -10.56 -9.52
C ARG A 45 -12.71 -9.50 -10.58
N GLY A 46 -13.52 -8.48 -10.31
CA GLY A 46 -13.69 -7.36 -11.24
C GLY A 46 -12.41 -6.59 -11.50
N LEU A 47 -11.57 -6.36 -10.47
CA LEU A 47 -10.24 -5.78 -10.64
C LEU A 47 -9.31 -6.71 -11.44
N ALA A 48 -9.39 -8.02 -11.20
CA ALA A 48 -8.60 -9.02 -11.93
C ALA A 48 -9.01 -9.09 -13.43
N GLU A 49 -10.29 -9.03 -13.73
CA GLU A 49 -10.81 -8.97 -15.12
C GLU A 49 -10.34 -7.70 -15.86
N MET A 50 -10.04 -6.63 -15.15
CA MET A 50 -9.40 -5.42 -15.70
C MET A 50 -7.88 -5.57 -15.86
N GLY A 51 -7.28 -6.70 -15.48
CA GLY A 51 -5.84 -6.94 -15.55
C GLY A 51 -5.02 -6.31 -14.43
N LEU A 52 -5.66 -5.74 -13.40
CA LEU A 52 -4.96 -4.97 -12.37
C LEU A 52 -3.97 -5.80 -11.55
N MET A 53 -4.26 -7.10 -11.35
CA MET A 53 -3.40 -8.02 -10.58
C MET A 53 -2.09 -8.35 -11.30
N GLY A 54 -2.11 -8.32 -12.63
CA GLY A 54 -0.98 -8.68 -13.48
C GLY A 54 -0.18 -7.49 -14.02
N LEU A 55 -0.42 -6.25 -13.58
CA LEU A 55 0.21 -5.05 -14.19
C LEU A 55 1.72 -5.20 -14.36
N ALA A 56 2.46 -5.59 -13.32
CA ALA A 56 3.91 -5.73 -13.36
C ALA A 56 4.40 -7.18 -13.52
N ILE A 57 3.49 -8.13 -13.78
CA ILE A 57 3.86 -9.51 -14.09
C ILE A 57 4.23 -9.61 -15.57
N PRO A 58 5.31 -10.35 -15.94
CA PRO A 58 5.70 -10.48 -17.34
C PRO A 58 4.60 -11.10 -18.22
N GLU A 59 4.53 -10.69 -19.50
CA GLU A 59 3.58 -11.21 -20.49
C GLU A 59 3.63 -12.74 -20.61
N ALA A 60 4.83 -13.32 -20.46
CA ALA A 60 5.04 -14.77 -20.49
C ALA A 60 4.23 -15.54 -19.42
N TYR A 61 3.78 -14.84 -18.37
CA TYR A 61 2.98 -15.38 -17.27
C TYR A 61 1.57 -14.76 -17.23
N GLY A 62 1.13 -14.09 -18.30
CA GLY A 62 -0.22 -13.54 -18.41
C GLY A 62 -0.40 -12.14 -17.83
N GLY A 63 0.68 -11.45 -17.47
CA GLY A 63 0.65 -10.06 -17.04
C GLY A 63 0.81 -9.04 -18.17
N ALA A 64 0.94 -7.78 -17.83
CA ALA A 64 1.10 -6.65 -18.76
C ALA A 64 2.54 -6.13 -18.86
N GLU A 65 3.45 -6.62 -18.02
CA GLU A 65 4.88 -6.24 -17.99
C GLU A 65 5.11 -4.73 -17.86
N LEU A 66 4.25 -4.06 -17.09
CA LEU A 66 4.31 -2.62 -16.82
C LEU A 66 5.25 -2.32 -15.63
N GLU A 67 5.51 -1.04 -15.41
CA GLU A 67 6.49 -0.55 -14.45
C GLU A 67 5.89 -0.26 -13.06
N VAL A 68 6.75 0.03 -12.08
CA VAL A 68 6.34 0.42 -10.73
C VAL A 68 5.49 1.70 -10.75
N LEU A 69 5.69 2.59 -11.73
CA LEU A 69 4.85 3.78 -11.89
C LEU A 69 3.38 3.40 -12.11
N ASP A 70 3.09 2.41 -12.95
CA ASP A 70 1.72 1.98 -13.25
C ASP A 70 1.04 1.37 -12.02
N LEU A 71 1.79 0.58 -11.23
CA LEU A 71 1.33 0.10 -9.92
C LEU A 71 1.05 1.25 -8.94
N ALA A 72 1.91 2.27 -8.91
CA ALA A 72 1.75 3.43 -8.04
C ALA A 72 0.51 4.26 -8.44
N LEU A 73 0.25 4.42 -9.75
CA LEU A 73 -0.95 5.08 -10.26
C LEU A 73 -2.23 4.33 -9.88
N ALA A 74 -2.21 3.01 -9.90
CA ALA A 74 -3.31 2.19 -9.39
C ALA A 74 -3.49 2.37 -7.87
N CYS A 75 -2.40 2.35 -7.08
CA CYS A 75 -2.44 2.59 -5.64
C CYS A 75 -2.97 4.00 -5.29
N GLU A 76 -2.63 5.04 -6.07
CA GLU A 76 -3.19 6.39 -5.91
C GLU A 76 -4.73 6.34 -5.97
N VAL A 77 -5.30 5.69 -6.98
CA VAL A 77 -6.76 5.59 -7.14
C VAL A 77 -7.40 4.71 -6.05
N LEU A 78 -6.75 3.62 -5.64
CA LEU A 78 -7.21 2.78 -4.53
C LEU A 78 -7.19 3.54 -3.20
N GLY A 79 -6.19 4.40 -2.98
CA GLY A 79 -6.11 5.31 -1.84
C GLY A 79 -7.19 6.38 -1.85
N GLU A 80 -7.39 7.04 -3.00
CA GLU A 80 -8.43 8.03 -3.24
C GLU A 80 -9.81 7.48 -2.92
N SER A 81 -10.11 6.27 -3.37
CA SER A 81 -11.39 5.63 -3.11
C SER A 81 -11.51 5.03 -1.70
N GLY A 82 -10.42 4.86 -0.95
CA GLY A 82 -10.42 4.13 0.33
C GLY A 82 -10.73 2.63 0.19
N PHE A 83 -10.52 2.05 -0.99
CA PHE A 83 -10.95 0.72 -1.36
C PHE A 83 -10.31 -0.38 -0.50
N PRO A 84 -11.14 -1.26 0.15
CA PRO A 84 -10.63 -2.39 0.92
C PRO A 84 -10.18 -3.52 -0.02
N SER A 85 -8.89 -3.86 -0.03
CA SER A 85 -8.42 -4.99 -0.82
C SER A 85 -7.03 -5.48 -0.40
N PRO A 86 -6.66 -6.74 -0.72
CA PRO A 86 -5.31 -7.27 -0.54
C PRO A 86 -4.29 -6.79 -1.59
N PHE A 87 -4.65 -5.86 -2.48
CA PHE A 87 -3.87 -5.45 -3.65
C PHE A 87 -2.40 -5.13 -3.32
N LEU A 88 -2.14 -4.33 -2.28
CA LEU A 88 -0.78 -3.93 -1.92
C LEU A 88 0.14 -5.13 -1.65
N GLY A 89 -0.26 -6.04 -0.76
CA GLY A 89 0.52 -7.23 -0.44
C GLY A 89 0.66 -8.17 -1.64
N HIS A 90 -0.38 -8.25 -2.47
CA HIS A 90 -0.43 -9.09 -3.66
C HIS A 90 0.60 -8.64 -4.72
N VAL A 91 0.60 -7.37 -5.12
CA VAL A 91 1.53 -6.87 -6.15
C VAL A 91 2.97 -6.83 -5.65
N MET A 92 3.18 -6.56 -4.37
CA MET A 92 4.51 -6.68 -3.75
C MET A 92 5.02 -8.12 -3.81
N SER A 93 4.17 -9.10 -3.50
CA SER A 93 4.56 -10.52 -3.58
C SER A 93 4.86 -10.97 -5.00
N ALA A 94 4.05 -10.52 -5.97
CA ALA A 94 4.31 -10.76 -7.39
C ALA A 94 5.65 -10.17 -7.83
N ALA A 95 5.95 -8.93 -7.44
CA ALA A 95 7.23 -8.29 -7.75
C ALA A 95 8.44 -9.07 -7.16
N ALA A 96 8.35 -9.53 -5.91
CA ALA A 96 9.41 -10.35 -5.30
C ALA A 96 9.61 -11.68 -6.05
N LEU A 97 8.52 -12.30 -6.52
CA LEU A 97 8.57 -13.55 -7.27
C LEU A 97 9.12 -13.36 -8.69
N VAL A 98 8.81 -12.24 -9.34
CA VAL A 98 9.37 -11.88 -10.66
C VAL A 98 10.89 -11.71 -10.55
N GLU A 99 11.37 -11.00 -9.51
CA GLU A 99 12.77 -10.69 -9.32
C GLU A 99 13.60 -11.91 -8.84
N GLY A 100 13.04 -12.68 -7.90
CA GLY A 100 13.79 -13.70 -7.16
C GLY A 100 13.35 -15.13 -7.33
N GLY A 101 12.19 -15.36 -7.97
CA GLY A 101 11.69 -16.72 -8.19
C GLY A 101 12.46 -17.46 -9.27
N ASP A 102 12.71 -18.75 -9.07
CA ASP A 102 13.16 -19.59 -10.15
C ASP A 102 12.01 -19.86 -11.16
N ARG A 103 12.36 -20.51 -12.28
CA ARG A 103 11.39 -20.74 -13.36
C ARG A 103 10.20 -21.60 -12.92
N ASP A 104 10.41 -22.58 -12.04
CA ASP A 104 9.34 -23.47 -11.58
C ASP A 104 8.40 -22.71 -10.62
N GLN A 105 8.95 -21.91 -9.70
CA GLN A 105 8.21 -21.03 -8.82
C GLN A 105 7.39 -20.00 -9.61
N GLN A 106 8.00 -19.32 -10.57
CA GLN A 106 7.32 -18.34 -11.43
C GLN A 106 6.21 -18.97 -12.24
N THR A 107 6.46 -20.12 -12.89
CA THR A 107 5.46 -20.83 -13.70
C THR A 107 4.27 -21.32 -12.87
N ARG A 108 4.51 -21.71 -11.62
CA ARG A 108 3.47 -22.20 -10.71
C ARG A 108 2.58 -21.07 -10.18
N TRP A 109 3.16 -19.93 -9.82
CA TRP A 109 2.46 -18.89 -9.08
C TRP A 109 2.03 -17.70 -9.92
N LEU A 110 2.91 -17.15 -10.79
CA LEU A 110 2.64 -15.89 -11.47
C LEU A 110 1.37 -15.90 -12.33
N PRO A 111 1.02 -16.96 -13.10
CA PRO A 111 -0.22 -16.96 -13.87
C PRO A 111 -1.47 -16.84 -12.98
N ALA A 112 -1.50 -17.58 -11.86
CA ALA A 112 -2.64 -17.55 -10.96
C ALA A 112 -2.70 -16.25 -10.11
N LEU A 113 -1.58 -15.58 -9.91
CA LEU A 113 -1.55 -14.23 -9.34
C LEU A 113 -2.01 -13.19 -10.36
N ALA A 114 -1.57 -13.25 -11.61
CA ALA A 114 -1.93 -12.31 -12.67
C ALA A 114 -3.45 -12.29 -12.96
N ASP A 115 -4.09 -13.44 -12.93
CA ASP A 115 -5.53 -13.58 -13.14
C ASP A 115 -6.38 -13.45 -11.85
N GLY A 116 -5.74 -13.19 -10.69
CA GLY A 116 -6.38 -13.00 -9.41
C GLY A 116 -7.02 -14.26 -8.79
N ASN A 117 -6.80 -15.46 -9.37
CA ASN A 117 -7.30 -16.73 -8.83
C ASN A 117 -6.58 -17.14 -7.54
N ARG A 118 -5.42 -16.59 -7.28
CA ARG A 118 -4.68 -16.72 -6.02
C ARG A 118 -4.37 -15.33 -5.47
N VAL A 119 -4.39 -15.21 -4.17
CA VAL A 119 -4.02 -14.00 -3.45
C VAL A 119 -2.69 -14.22 -2.77
N ALA A 120 -1.78 -13.26 -2.87
CA ALA A 120 -0.53 -13.29 -2.13
C ALA A 120 -0.43 -12.11 -1.15
N SER A 121 0.40 -12.27 -0.12
CA SER A 121 0.74 -11.19 0.80
C SER A 121 2.19 -11.25 1.25
N VAL A 122 2.67 -10.15 1.84
CA VAL A 122 4.03 -10.01 2.33
C VAL A 122 4.08 -10.06 3.86
N ALA A 123 4.97 -10.86 4.42
CA ALA A 123 5.18 -11.02 5.85
C ALA A 123 6.61 -10.57 6.21
N LEU A 124 6.79 -9.26 6.46
CA LEU A 124 8.09 -8.62 6.60
C LEU A 124 8.40 -8.15 8.02
N CYS A 125 7.41 -7.55 8.72
CA CYS A 125 7.62 -6.95 10.02
C CYS A 125 7.77 -7.95 11.14
N GLU A 126 8.68 -7.67 12.07
CA GLU A 126 8.87 -8.43 13.31
C GLU A 126 8.67 -7.54 14.56
N ALA A 127 8.94 -8.10 15.74
CA ALA A 127 8.86 -7.37 16.99
C ALA A 127 9.72 -6.07 16.93
N ASN A 128 9.31 -5.06 17.67
CA ASN A 128 9.93 -3.73 17.69
C ASN A 128 9.81 -2.95 16.35
N SER A 129 8.82 -3.28 15.50
CA SER A 129 8.62 -2.64 14.18
C SER A 129 9.86 -2.74 13.29
N ALA A 130 10.52 -3.89 13.29
CA ALA A 130 11.66 -4.21 12.46
C ALA A 130 11.19 -4.50 11.02
N TRP A 131 11.25 -3.50 10.17
CA TRP A 131 10.84 -3.59 8.76
C TRP A 131 12.01 -3.80 7.80
N GLU A 132 13.22 -3.38 8.19
CA GLU A 132 14.39 -3.43 7.34
C GLU A 132 14.91 -4.87 7.16
N PRO A 133 15.32 -5.28 5.95
CA PRO A 133 15.76 -6.64 5.67
C PRO A 133 16.88 -7.17 6.55
N ASP A 134 17.82 -6.31 6.95
CA ASP A 134 18.94 -6.65 7.84
C ASP A 134 18.53 -6.94 9.29
N SER A 135 17.33 -6.53 9.67
CA SER A 135 16.78 -6.71 11.01
C SER A 135 15.89 -7.95 11.17
N TRP A 136 15.60 -8.67 10.10
CA TRP A 136 14.74 -9.85 10.15
C TRP A 136 15.44 -11.01 10.86
N ALA A 137 14.68 -11.73 11.70
CA ALA A 137 15.18 -12.78 12.58
C ALA A 137 14.44 -14.12 12.46
N CYS A 138 13.41 -14.23 11.60
CA CYS A 138 12.81 -15.52 11.28
C CYS A 138 13.87 -16.46 10.71
N ARG A 139 13.96 -17.68 11.24
CA ARG A 139 15.05 -18.62 10.96
C ARG A 139 14.70 -19.61 9.88
N LEU A 140 15.59 -19.71 8.91
CA LEU A 140 15.54 -20.72 7.86
C LEU A 140 16.41 -21.92 8.24
N SER A 141 15.86 -23.13 8.26
CA SER A 141 16.59 -24.38 8.49
C SER A 141 16.29 -25.39 7.37
N GLY A 142 17.17 -25.44 6.36
CA GLY A 142 16.89 -26.16 5.14
C GLY A 142 15.66 -25.58 4.43
N GLU A 143 14.64 -26.39 4.22
CA GLU A 143 13.36 -26.00 3.58
C GLU A 143 12.25 -25.73 4.63
N THR A 144 12.61 -25.35 5.85
CA THR A 144 11.62 -25.06 6.90
C THR A 144 11.89 -23.71 7.56
N LEU A 145 10.81 -23.00 7.87
CA LEU A 145 10.80 -21.68 8.48
C LEU A 145 10.27 -21.74 9.91
N SER A 146 10.92 -21.00 10.84
CA SER A 146 10.45 -20.81 12.21
C SER A 146 10.60 -19.37 12.64
N GLY A 147 9.57 -18.83 13.31
CA GLY A 147 9.53 -17.46 13.81
C GLY A 147 8.14 -16.86 13.74
N SER A 148 8.05 -15.54 13.87
CA SER A 148 6.77 -14.83 13.85
C SER A 148 6.88 -13.55 13.06
N LYS A 149 5.85 -13.24 12.27
CA LYS A 149 5.68 -11.97 11.58
C LYS A 149 4.44 -11.24 12.08
N LEU A 150 4.53 -9.92 12.15
CA LEU A 150 3.48 -9.03 12.62
C LEU A 150 3.03 -8.11 11.51
N PHE A 151 1.81 -7.58 11.65
CA PHE A 151 1.22 -6.64 10.70
C PHE A 151 1.22 -7.13 9.24
N VAL A 152 1.02 -8.45 9.05
CA VAL A 152 0.89 -9.06 7.73
C VAL A 152 -0.50 -8.69 7.16
N PRO A 153 -0.58 -7.90 6.07
CA PRO A 153 -1.88 -7.48 5.55
C PRO A 153 -2.59 -8.65 4.90
N HIS A 154 -3.90 -8.80 5.16
CA HIS A 154 -4.76 -9.82 4.53
C HIS A 154 -4.21 -11.25 4.55
N ALA A 155 -3.48 -11.65 5.61
CA ALA A 155 -2.91 -13.00 5.67
C ALA A 155 -3.97 -14.10 5.71
N ASP A 156 -5.16 -13.81 6.23
CA ASP A 156 -6.31 -14.73 6.26
C ASP A 156 -6.92 -15.04 4.89
N THR A 157 -6.68 -14.17 3.92
CA THR A 157 -7.17 -14.30 2.54
C THR A 157 -6.07 -14.84 1.61
N ALA A 158 -4.80 -14.75 2.02
CA ALA A 158 -3.66 -15.11 1.19
C ALA A 158 -3.54 -16.63 0.99
N ASP A 159 -3.23 -17.05 -0.23
CA ASP A 159 -2.78 -18.40 -0.58
C ASP A 159 -1.27 -18.55 -0.42
N LEU A 160 -0.54 -17.47 -0.70
CA LEU A 160 0.92 -17.40 -0.70
C LEU A 160 1.42 -16.24 0.17
N LEU A 161 2.44 -16.51 0.97
CA LEU A 161 3.15 -15.50 1.75
C LEU A 161 4.60 -15.39 1.24
N VAL A 162 5.03 -14.17 0.94
CA VAL A 162 6.45 -13.85 0.76
C VAL A 162 7.00 -13.38 2.10
N VAL A 163 7.89 -14.15 2.68
CA VAL A 163 8.35 -13.95 4.06
C VAL A 163 9.81 -13.52 4.09
N GLY A 164 10.09 -12.41 4.78
CA GLY A 164 11.45 -11.98 5.07
C GLY A 164 12.10 -12.84 6.15
N VAL A 165 13.35 -13.28 5.94
CA VAL A 165 14.08 -14.15 6.87
C VAL A 165 15.47 -13.59 7.17
N GLU A 166 16.15 -14.16 8.17
CA GLU A 166 17.50 -13.76 8.57
C GLU A 166 18.46 -13.64 7.38
N GLY A 167 19.30 -12.63 7.40
CA GLY A 167 20.25 -12.33 6.32
C GLY A 167 19.64 -11.55 5.15
N GLY A 168 18.44 -10.94 5.34
CA GLY A 168 17.80 -10.12 4.29
C GLY A 168 17.30 -10.94 3.10
N ARG A 169 16.97 -12.22 3.29
CA ARG A 169 16.49 -13.12 2.26
C ARG A 169 14.98 -13.23 2.28
N LEU A 170 14.42 -13.76 1.19
CA LEU A 170 13.00 -14.00 1.06
C LEU A 170 12.71 -15.48 0.80
N VAL A 171 11.59 -15.95 1.35
CA VAL A 171 11.10 -17.29 1.10
C VAL A 171 9.60 -17.27 0.77
N LEU A 172 9.14 -18.24 0.00
CA LEU A 172 7.74 -18.49 -0.28
C LEU A 172 7.18 -19.50 0.74
N VAL A 173 6.01 -19.22 1.28
CA VAL A 173 5.29 -20.11 2.19
C VAL A 173 3.83 -20.17 1.75
N GLU A 174 3.30 -21.37 1.51
CA GLU A 174 1.85 -21.52 1.32
C GLU A 174 1.13 -21.24 2.63
N ALA A 175 0.16 -20.32 2.64
CA ALA A 175 -0.52 -19.89 3.86
C ALA A 175 -1.26 -21.05 4.58
N SER A 176 -1.66 -22.08 3.83
CA SER A 176 -2.31 -23.28 4.36
C SER A 176 -1.34 -24.39 4.78
N ALA A 177 -0.03 -24.19 4.70
CA ALA A 177 0.96 -25.19 5.02
C ALA A 177 0.94 -25.56 6.51
N THR A 178 1.29 -26.82 6.80
CA THR A 178 1.44 -27.27 8.20
C THR A 178 2.50 -26.43 8.90
N GLY A 179 2.23 -26.01 10.14
CA GLY A 179 3.14 -25.17 10.92
C GLY A 179 2.93 -23.66 10.68
N VAL A 180 1.98 -23.25 9.84
CA VAL A 180 1.57 -21.86 9.68
C VAL A 180 0.36 -21.58 10.58
N GLY A 181 0.47 -20.62 11.47
CA GLY A 181 -0.61 -20.11 12.32
C GLY A 181 -0.91 -18.66 11.99
N ILE A 182 -2.17 -18.34 11.68
CA ILE A 182 -2.60 -16.98 11.34
C ILE A 182 -3.59 -16.51 12.40
N GLU A 183 -3.28 -15.42 13.08
CA GLU A 183 -4.11 -14.82 14.11
C GLU A 183 -4.44 -13.37 13.76
N SER A 184 -5.70 -12.95 13.95
CA SER A 184 -6.13 -11.57 13.72
C SER A 184 -5.34 -10.60 14.61
N GLY A 185 -4.74 -9.60 13.99
CA GLY A 185 -4.06 -8.50 14.65
C GLY A 185 -5.01 -7.33 14.97
N GLN A 186 -4.54 -6.39 15.78
CA GLN A 186 -5.29 -5.16 16.07
C GLN A 186 -4.78 -4.04 15.14
N GLY A 187 -5.46 -3.85 14.01
CA GLY A 187 -5.26 -2.72 13.12
C GLY A 187 -6.33 -1.66 13.31
N VAL A 188 -5.99 -0.39 13.11
CA VAL A 188 -6.98 0.71 13.12
C VAL A 188 -7.69 0.85 11.79
N ASP A 189 -7.01 0.52 10.70
CA ASP A 189 -7.56 0.49 9.34
C ASP A 189 -8.23 -0.86 9.08
N ARG A 190 -9.57 -0.86 9.00
CA ARG A 190 -10.34 -2.06 8.72
C ARG A 190 -10.43 -2.38 7.22
N SER A 191 -10.03 -1.44 6.37
CA SER A 191 -9.93 -1.69 4.93
C SER A 191 -8.71 -2.55 4.58
N ARG A 192 -7.74 -2.60 5.49
CA ARG A 192 -6.52 -3.43 5.39
C ARG A 192 -6.25 -4.14 6.71
N PRO A 193 -7.01 -5.21 7.02
CA PRO A 193 -6.80 -5.99 8.22
C PRO A 193 -5.39 -6.57 8.25
N VAL A 194 -4.79 -6.56 9.43
CA VAL A 194 -3.44 -7.06 9.67
C VAL A 194 -3.46 -8.25 10.60
N PHE A 195 -2.52 -9.15 10.41
CA PHE A 195 -2.44 -10.42 11.13
C PHE A 195 -1.06 -10.63 11.73
N ARG A 196 -1.02 -11.44 12.77
CA ARG A 196 0.17 -12.14 13.21
C ARG A 196 0.24 -13.47 12.48
N VAL A 197 1.41 -13.81 11.97
CA VAL A 197 1.68 -15.13 11.35
C VAL A 197 2.84 -15.77 12.08
N ASP A 198 2.58 -16.95 12.65
CA ASP A 198 3.58 -17.77 13.34
C ASP A 198 3.97 -18.95 12.45
N PHE A 199 5.25 -19.25 12.41
CA PHE A 199 5.83 -20.37 11.66
C PHE A 199 6.50 -21.34 12.65
N ASP A 200 6.06 -22.61 12.66
CA ASP A 200 6.64 -23.70 13.45
C ASP A 200 7.11 -24.80 12.51
N ALA A 201 8.37 -24.71 12.10
CA ALA A 201 8.97 -25.55 11.08
C ALA A 201 8.12 -25.67 9.80
N ALA A 202 7.49 -24.57 9.39
CA ALA A 202 6.63 -24.51 8.23
C ALA A 202 7.43 -24.74 6.94
N PRO A 203 7.00 -25.59 6.01
CA PRO A 203 7.65 -25.78 4.72
C PRO A 203 7.75 -24.45 3.97
N CYS A 204 8.90 -24.19 3.36
CA CYS A 204 9.14 -22.97 2.61
C CYS A 204 10.09 -23.21 1.45
N GLU A 205 10.02 -22.35 0.44
CA GLU A 205 10.89 -22.37 -0.72
C GLU A 205 11.67 -21.07 -0.80
N PRO A 206 13.01 -21.11 -0.73
CA PRO A 206 13.82 -19.90 -0.86
C PRO A 206 13.67 -19.25 -2.25
N LEU A 207 13.60 -17.94 -2.29
CA LEU A 207 13.88 -17.17 -3.50
C LEU A 207 15.41 -17.08 -3.71
N ALA A 208 15.84 -16.49 -4.82
CA ALA A 208 17.26 -16.31 -5.11
C ALA A 208 18.00 -15.65 -3.92
N ASP A 209 19.19 -16.15 -3.61
CA ASP A 209 20.01 -15.67 -2.50
C ASP A 209 20.72 -14.35 -2.88
N ASP A 210 19.91 -13.30 -3.08
CA ASP A 210 20.36 -11.95 -3.37
C ASP A 210 19.61 -10.96 -2.48
N PRO A 211 20.29 -10.35 -1.48
CA PRO A 211 19.65 -9.40 -0.56
C PRO A 211 19.05 -8.16 -1.26
N ARG A 212 19.51 -7.82 -2.47
CA ARG A 212 18.96 -6.70 -3.24
C ARG A 212 17.49 -6.90 -3.59
N ILE A 213 17.01 -8.14 -3.68
CA ILE A 213 15.61 -8.46 -3.95
C ILE A 213 14.73 -7.99 -2.80
N ALA A 214 15.14 -8.24 -1.56
CA ALA A 214 14.43 -7.80 -0.36
C ALA A 214 14.44 -6.27 -0.21
N ASP A 215 15.58 -5.62 -0.46
CA ASP A 215 15.68 -4.16 -0.46
C ASP A 215 14.74 -3.56 -1.52
N ARG A 216 14.77 -4.06 -2.75
CA ARG A 216 13.90 -3.60 -3.83
C ARG A 216 12.42 -3.83 -3.51
N LEU A 217 12.05 -4.98 -2.95
CA LEU A 217 10.67 -5.25 -2.49
C LEU A 217 10.20 -4.18 -1.50
N CYS A 218 11.04 -3.83 -0.52
CA CYS A 218 10.71 -2.79 0.45
C CYS A 218 10.60 -1.41 -0.21
N ASP A 219 11.46 -1.08 -1.16
CA ASP A 219 11.45 0.21 -1.84
C ASP A 219 10.24 0.34 -2.79
N VAL A 220 9.90 -0.70 -3.56
CA VAL A 220 8.64 -0.78 -4.32
C VAL A 220 7.45 -0.56 -3.38
N GLY A 221 7.36 -1.33 -2.28
CA GLY A 221 6.28 -1.17 -1.32
C GLY A 221 6.18 0.23 -0.72
N ARG A 222 7.30 0.91 -0.45
CA ARG A 222 7.34 2.30 0.03
C ARG A 222 6.75 3.26 -0.99
N VAL A 223 7.04 3.07 -2.28
CA VAL A 223 6.46 3.88 -3.37
C VAL A 223 4.96 3.67 -3.44
N LEU A 224 4.49 2.42 -3.43
CA LEU A 224 3.07 2.09 -3.53
C LEU A 224 2.26 2.65 -2.35
N VAL A 225 2.79 2.55 -1.14
CA VAL A 225 2.16 3.12 0.07
C VAL A 225 2.17 4.65 0.04
N ALA A 226 3.21 5.26 -0.51
CA ALA A 226 3.26 6.72 -0.69
C ALA A 226 2.20 7.20 -1.68
N ALA A 227 1.99 6.48 -2.78
CA ALA A 227 0.94 6.78 -3.76
C ALA A 227 -0.46 6.60 -3.18
N ASP A 228 -0.71 5.52 -2.43
CA ASP A 228 -1.96 5.29 -1.70
C ASP A 228 -2.25 6.43 -0.70
N ALA A 229 -1.25 6.81 0.10
CA ALA A 229 -1.38 7.92 1.04
C ALA A 229 -1.64 9.26 0.36
N PHE A 230 -1.02 9.50 -0.80
CA PHE A 230 -1.27 10.70 -1.60
C PHE A 230 -2.73 10.73 -2.07
N GLY A 231 -3.24 9.64 -2.66
CA GLY A 231 -4.62 9.53 -3.12
C GLY A 231 -5.62 9.74 -1.99
N ALA A 232 -5.44 9.04 -0.86
CA ALA A 232 -6.31 9.19 0.31
C ALA A 232 -6.31 10.61 0.89
N ALA A 233 -5.16 11.26 0.96
CA ALA A 233 -5.05 12.64 1.45
C ALA A 233 -5.71 13.65 0.51
N THR A 234 -5.54 13.48 -0.81
CA THR A 234 -6.19 14.31 -1.83
C THR A 234 -7.71 14.23 -1.71
N HIS A 235 -8.26 13.02 -1.63
CA HIS A 235 -9.69 12.81 -1.45
C HIS A 235 -10.22 13.47 -0.16
N LEU A 236 -9.52 13.30 0.96
CA LEU A 236 -9.92 13.95 2.22
C LEU A 236 -9.96 15.48 2.12
N VAL A 237 -8.99 16.08 1.42
CA VAL A 237 -8.96 17.55 1.22
C VAL A 237 -10.11 18.00 0.31
N GLU A 238 -10.41 17.26 -0.75
CA GLU A 238 -11.54 17.53 -1.64
C GLU A 238 -12.88 17.44 -0.90
N GLU A 239 -13.08 16.37 -0.12
CA GLU A 239 -14.25 16.22 0.76
C GLU A 239 -14.40 17.38 1.74
N ALA A 240 -13.31 17.84 2.33
CA ALA A 240 -13.32 18.99 3.23
C ALA A 240 -13.73 20.30 2.51
N VAL A 241 -13.30 20.45 1.25
CA VAL A 241 -13.71 21.61 0.41
C VAL A 241 -15.21 21.55 0.14
N GLU A 242 -15.76 20.41 -0.24
CA GLU A 242 -17.21 20.25 -0.49
C GLU A 242 -18.03 20.44 0.80
N TYR A 243 -17.56 19.89 1.92
CA TYR A 243 -18.19 20.14 3.21
C TYR A 243 -18.19 21.65 3.56
N ALA A 244 -17.09 22.35 3.34
CA ALA A 244 -17.00 23.79 3.62
C ALA A 244 -17.93 24.63 2.73
N LYS A 245 -18.25 24.17 1.51
CA LYS A 245 -19.22 24.81 0.60
C LYS A 245 -20.68 24.61 1.02
N THR A 246 -20.96 23.59 1.82
CA THR A 246 -22.34 23.19 2.18
C THR A 246 -22.68 23.49 3.63
N ARG A 247 -21.75 23.27 4.57
CA ARG A 247 -21.95 23.42 6.01
C ARG A 247 -22.14 24.88 6.42
N GLU A 248 -23.18 25.16 7.16
CA GLU A 248 -23.47 26.50 7.70
C GLU A 248 -23.23 26.58 9.20
N GLN A 249 -22.53 27.63 9.63
CA GLN A 249 -22.34 28.02 11.02
C GLN A 249 -22.23 29.55 11.12
N PHE A 250 -22.69 30.12 12.24
CA PHE A 250 -22.69 31.56 12.46
C PHE A 250 -23.39 32.37 11.34
N GLY A 251 -24.46 31.77 10.77
CA GLY A 251 -25.31 32.41 9.76
C GLY A 251 -24.74 32.44 8.33
N GLN A 252 -23.66 31.69 8.06
CA GLN A 252 -23.08 31.57 6.72
C GLN A 252 -22.35 30.22 6.54
N LYS A 253 -22.04 29.88 5.28
CA LYS A 253 -21.24 28.71 4.95
C LYS A 253 -19.83 28.85 5.50
N ILE A 254 -19.30 27.77 6.12
CA ILE A 254 -17.98 27.83 6.78
C ILE A 254 -16.85 28.16 5.81
N GLY A 255 -16.97 27.78 4.53
CA GLY A 255 -16.03 28.15 3.48
C GLY A 255 -15.96 29.66 3.18
N GLN A 256 -16.84 30.49 3.73
CA GLN A 256 -16.75 31.94 3.61
C GLN A 256 -15.76 32.55 4.62
N PHE A 257 -15.43 31.85 5.71
CA PHE A 257 -14.48 32.32 6.69
C PHE A 257 -13.04 32.23 6.16
N GLN A 258 -12.28 33.33 6.32
CA GLN A 258 -10.89 33.38 5.83
C GLN A 258 -10.00 32.30 6.48
N ALA A 259 -10.19 31.99 7.77
CA ALA A 259 -9.44 30.96 8.47
C ALA A 259 -9.61 29.58 7.78
N VAL A 260 -10.85 29.24 7.40
CA VAL A 260 -11.16 27.98 6.69
C VAL A 260 -10.56 27.96 5.28
N LYS A 261 -10.71 29.06 4.54
CA LYS A 261 -10.12 29.19 3.18
C LYS A 261 -8.61 29.01 3.20
N HIS A 262 -7.94 29.70 4.13
CA HIS A 262 -6.48 29.63 4.24
C HIS A 262 -6.01 28.22 4.65
N GLN A 263 -6.74 27.57 5.55
CA GLN A 263 -6.43 26.20 5.96
C GLN A 263 -6.55 25.25 4.76
N LEU A 264 -7.66 25.26 4.02
CA LEU A 264 -7.86 24.40 2.85
C LEU A 264 -6.85 24.67 1.74
N ALA A 265 -6.56 25.96 1.46
CA ALA A 265 -5.53 26.32 0.47
C ALA A 265 -4.13 25.82 0.88
N ARG A 266 -3.80 25.87 2.17
CA ARG A 266 -2.54 25.34 2.68
C ARG A 266 -2.46 23.83 2.52
N LEU A 267 -3.54 23.10 2.84
CA LEU A 267 -3.58 21.65 2.66
C LEU A 267 -3.35 21.24 1.20
N ALA A 268 -3.99 21.94 0.25
CA ALA A 268 -3.76 21.71 -1.18
C ALA A 268 -2.29 21.95 -1.57
N LEU A 269 -1.66 23.03 -1.05
CA LEU A 269 -0.25 23.33 -1.29
C LEU A 269 0.71 22.31 -0.65
N ASP A 270 0.32 21.70 0.47
CA ASP A 270 1.14 20.71 1.17
C ASP A 270 1.04 19.31 0.51
N ILE A 271 -0.11 18.97 -0.13
CA ILE A 271 -0.33 17.64 -0.71
C ILE A 271 0.01 17.61 -2.21
N GLU A 272 -0.50 18.52 -3.03
CA GLU A 272 -0.41 18.44 -4.49
C GLU A 272 1.03 18.30 -5.04
N PRO A 273 2.04 19.01 -4.50
CA PRO A 273 3.42 18.85 -4.96
C PRO A 273 3.99 17.45 -4.70
N SER A 274 3.39 16.69 -3.78
CA SER A 274 3.84 15.34 -3.42
C SER A 274 3.63 14.31 -4.53
N ARG A 275 2.73 14.59 -5.50
CA ARG A 275 2.52 13.77 -6.70
C ARG A 275 3.84 13.52 -7.43
N ALA A 276 4.60 14.58 -7.68
CA ALA A 276 5.89 14.47 -8.36
C ALA A 276 6.92 13.63 -7.59
N LEU A 277 6.81 13.56 -6.26
CA LEU A 277 7.76 12.79 -5.44
C LEU A 277 7.56 11.28 -5.63
N PHE A 278 6.31 10.78 -5.58
CA PHE A 278 6.11 9.33 -5.77
C PHE A 278 6.25 8.92 -7.23
N TRP A 279 5.90 9.77 -8.20
CA TRP A 279 6.17 9.50 -9.62
C TRP A 279 7.67 9.36 -9.88
N TYR A 280 8.46 10.31 -9.36
CA TYR A 280 9.91 10.22 -9.48
C TYR A 280 10.48 9.00 -8.77
N ALA A 281 9.98 8.67 -7.57
CA ALA A 281 10.43 7.50 -6.82
C ALA A 281 10.11 6.19 -7.55
N ALA A 282 8.91 6.08 -8.16
CA ALA A 282 8.53 4.94 -8.97
C ALA A 282 9.48 4.75 -10.15
N TYR A 283 9.70 5.82 -10.93
CA TYR A 283 10.68 5.81 -12.04
C TYR A 283 12.09 5.47 -11.57
N ALA A 284 12.53 6.05 -10.45
CA ALA A 284 13.90 5.87 -9.95
C ALA A 284 14.15 4.43 -9.48
N VAL A 285 13.15 3.77 -8.88
CA VAL A 285 13.25 2.36 -8.47
C VAL A 285 13.48 1.44 -9.68
N ASP A 286 12.88 1.74 -10.82
CA ASP A 286 13.06 0.93 -12.04
C ASP A 286 14.32 1.30 -12.83
N HIS A 287 14.66 2.58 -12.92
CA HIS A 287 15.64 3.08 -13.90
C HIS A 287 16.90 3.68 -13.30
N LEU A 288 16.94 4.01 -12.01
CA LEU A 288 18.05 4.70 -11.35
C LEU A 288 18.55 3.93 -10.12
N PRO A 289 19.31 2.84 -10.29
CA PRO A 289 19.73 1.98 -9.19
C PRO A 289 20.44 2.72 -8.04
N GLU A 290 21.17 3.80 -8.36
CA GLU A 290 21.90 4.60 -7.35
C GLU A 290 20.99 5.55 -6.56
N ASP A 291 19.78 5.83 -7.02
CA ASP A 291 18.87 6.81 -6.41
C ASP A 291 17.52 6.21 -5.95
N GLY A 292 17.12 5.07 -6.49
CA GLY A 292 15.80 4.47 -6.28
C GLY A 292 15.46 4.28 -4.80
N ALA A 293 16.36 3.69 -4.02
CA ALA A 293 16.15 3.45 -2.59
C ALA A 293 15.97 4.77 -1.80
N ARG A 294 16.79 5.80 -2.12
CA ARG A 294 16.69 7.11 -1.49
C ARG A 294 15.41 7.84 -1.89
N ALA A 295 15.05 7.79 -3.17
CA ALA A 295 13.84 8.41 -3.69
C ALA A 295 12.56 7.78 -3.07
N ALA A 296 12.50 6.45 -2.96
CA ALA A 296 11.42 5.73 -2.31
C ALA A 296 11.25 6.11 -0.83
N ALA A 297 12.36 6.14 -0.07
CA ALA A 297 12.36 6.53 1.32
C ALA A 297 11.96 8.01 1.52
N LEU A 298 12.44 8.91 0.65
CA LEU A 298 12.11 10.33 0.65
C LEU A 298 10.63 10.55 0.37
N ALA A 299 10.10 9.97 -0.72
CA ALA A 299 8.70 10.10 -1.10
C ALA A 299 7.78 9.64 0.04
N LYS A 300 8.00 8.43 0.55
CA LYS A 300 7.18 7.89 1.64
C LYS A 300 7.27 8.73 2.91
N SER A 301 8.47 9.11 3.36
CA SER A 301 8.62 9.88 4.59
C SER A 301 7.95 11.25 4.52
N HIS A 302 8.04 11.93 3.37
CA HIS A 302 7.42 13.24 3.17
C HIS A 302 5.90 13.11 3.07
N ILE A 303 5.40 12.24 2.18
CA ILE A 303 3.97 12.11 1.89
C ILE A 303 3.21 11.63 3.13
N ALA A 304 3.74 10.63 3.86
CA ALA A 304 3.09 10.10 5.04
C ALA A 304 2.87 11.16 6.14
N ASP A 305 3.82 12.07 6.36
CA ASP A 305 3.65 13.13 7.34
C ASP A 305 2.68 14.21 6.85
N ARG A 306 2.78 14.66 5.58
CA ARG A 306 1.85 15.65 5.02
C ARG A 306 0.43 15.13 4.98
N ALA A 307 0.22 13.87 4.56
CA ALA A 307 -1.07 13.21 4.54
C ALA A 307 -1.71 13.12 5.93
N MET A 308 -0.93 12.77 6.95
CA MET A 308 -1.42 12.73 8.33
C MET A 308 -1.76 14.11 8.90
N GLU A 309 -1.00 15.15 8.56
CA GLU A 309 -1.31 16.54 8.93
C GLU A 309 -2.61 16.99 8.25
N ALA A 310 -2.78 16.67 6.95
CA ALA A 310 -3.99 16.97 6.22
C ALA A 310 -5.22 16.26 6.82
N ALA A 311 -5.11 14.97 7.10
CA ALA A 311 -6.20 14.21 7.70
C ALA A 311 -6.64 14.77 9.07
N ARG A 312 -5.70 15.16 9.92
CA ARG A 312 -6.01 15.81 11.21
C ARG A 312 -6.76 17.11 11.00
N ALA A 313 -6.27 17.97 10.09
CA ALA A 313 -6.88 19.25 9.81
C ALA A 313 -8.29 19.09 9.22
N VAL A 314 -8.52 18.07 8.39
CA VAL A 314 -9.85 17.74 7.86
C VAL A 314 -10.80 17.29 8.98
N VAL A 315 -10.39 16.39 9.86
CA VAL A 315 -11.19 15.98 11.01
C VAL A 315 -11.56 17.18 11.89
N GLU A 316 -10.62 18.08 12.17
CA GLU A 316 -10.86 19.31 12.92
C GLU A 316 -11.88 20.22 12.24
N LEU A 317 -11.84 20.34 10.90
CA LEU A 317 -12.75 21.16 10.11
C LEU A 317 -14.20 20.65 10.18
N TYR A 318 -14.41 19.33 10.26
CA TYR A 318 -15.72 18.72 10.49
C TYR A 318 -16.23 18.94 11.93
N GLY A 319 -15.38 19.40 12.86
CA GLY A 319 -15.72 19.62 14.26
C GLY A 319 -16.08 18.32 14.99
N GLY A 320 -17.03 18.41 15.92
CA GLY A 320 -17.45 17.24 16.70
C GLY A 320 -17.92 16.06 15.87
N TYR A 321 -18.53 16.31 14.71
CA TYR A 321 -18.95 15.25 13.78
C TYR A 321 -17.78 14.46 13.21
N GLY A 322 -16.63 15.11 12.90
CA GLY A 322 -15.45 14.44 12.36
C GLY A 322 -14.85 13.37 13.29
N PHE A 323 -15.15 13.41 14.60
CA PHE A 323 -14.70 12.43 15.58
C PHE A 323 -15.70 11.27 15.80
N THR A 324 -16.88 11.33 15.18
CA THR A 324 -17.91 10.29 15.35
C THR A 324 -17.67 9.14 14.38
N TRP A 325 -18.20 7.97 14.73
CA TRP A 325 -18.11 6.79 13.87
C TRP A 325 -18.90 6.95 12.56
N GLU A 326 -19.95 7.75 12.58
CA GLU A 326 -20.81 8.03 11.43
C GLU A 326 -20.17 8.90 10.35
N CYS A 327 -19.06 9.57 10.67
CA CYS A 327 -18.34 10.40 9.72
C CYS A 327 -17.29 9.57 8.95
N ASP A 328 -17.40 9.50 7.61
CA ASP A 328 -16.53 8.67 6.78
C ASP A 328 -15.07 9.18 6.71
N VAL A 329 -14.84 10.45 7.00
CA VAL A 329 -13.49 11.04 7.11
C VAL A 329 -12.56 10.22 8.01
N GLN A 330 -13.09 9.59 9.09
CA GLN A 330 -12.31 8.75 9.97
C GLN A 330 -11.77 7.48 9.30
N MET A 331 -12.38 7.00 8.20
CA MET A 331 -11.87 5.83 7.47
C MET A 331 -10.58 6.20 6.72
N GLY A 332 -10.60 7.32 5.98
CA GLY A 332 -9.41 7.85 5.32
C GLY A 332 -8.28 8.17 6.32
N PHE A 333 -8.61 8.77 7.47
CA PHE A 333 -7.63 9.02 8.53
C PHE A 333 -6.96 7.74 9.01
N LYS A 334 -7.72 6.66 9.23
CA LYS A 334 -7.19 5.36 9.68
C LYS A 334 -6.36 4.67 8.60
N ARG A 335 -6.74 4.81 7.33
CA ARG A 335 -5.94 4.34 6.19
C ARG A 335 -4.56 5.00 6.18
N LEU A 336 -4.51 6.31 6.35
CA LEU A 336 -3.26 7.06 6.43
C LEU A 336 -2.40 6.70 7.66
N MET A 337 -3.02 6.26 8.76
CA MET A 337 -2.25 5.71 9.91
C MET A 337 -1.53 4.42 9.55
N PHE A 338 -2.19 3.53 8.79
CA PHE A 338 -1.54 2.33 8.26
C PHE A 338 -0.40 2.71 7.30
N ASP A 339 -0.67 3.57 6.31
CA ASP A 339 0.33 4.00 5.32
C ASP A 339 1.55 4.63 5.98
N ARG A 340 1.36 5.39 7.05
CA ARG A 340 2.47 5.99 7.79
C ARG A 340 3.35 4.96 8.49
N ALA A 341 2.76 3.87 8.97
CA ALA A 341 3.46 2.85 9.77
C ALA A 341 4.10 1.74 8.93
N PHE A 342 3.42 1.30 7.86
CA PHE A 342 3.82 0.16 7.06
C PHE A 342 5.15 0.44 6.32
N LEU A 343 6.09 -0.51 6.33
CA LEU A 343 7.44 -0.40 5.73
C LEU A 343 8.32 0.75 6.28
N GLY A 344 8.11 1.11 7.54
CA GLY A 344 8.92 2.09 8.25
C GLY A 344 8.21 3.44 8.42
N ASN A 345 8.36 4.02 9.60
CA ASN A 345 7.82 5.34 9.89
C ASN A 345 8.70 6.45 9.28
N PRO A 346 8.19 7.69 9.13
CA PRO A 346 8.92 8.78 8.49
C PRO A 346 10.29 9.10 9.11
N ASP A 347 10.45 8.97 10.43
CA ASP A 347 11.74 9.32 11.07
C ASP A 347 12.83 8.32 10.70
N ARG A 348 12.52 7.01 10.71
CA ARG A 348 13.44 5.96 10.27
C ARG A 348 13.78 6.09 8.78
N LEU A 349 12.81 6.48 7.96
CA LEU A 349 13.05 6.66 6.53
C LEU A 349 13.90 7.92 6.24
N ARG A 350 13.81 8.97 7.06
CA ARG A 350 14.73 10.13 6.98
C ARG A 350 16.15 9.74 7.39
N GLU A 351 16.32 8.93 8.44
CA GLU A 351 17.63 8.34 8.81
C GLU A 351 18.19 7.55 7.61
N ARG A 352 17.40 6.65 7.02
CA ARG A 352 17.79 5.90 5.80
C ARG A 352 18.20 6.83 4.65
N CYS A 353 17.45 7.91 4.39
CA CYS A 353 17.82 8.90 3.38
C CYS A 353 19.18 9.55 3.66
N ALA A 354 19.46 9.87 4.91
CA ALA A 354 20.75 10.47 5.32
C ALA A 354 21.89 9.47 5.14
N ASP A 355 21.71 8.22 5.57
CA ASP A 355 22.70 7.14 5.41
C ASP A 355 23.03 6.89 3.92
N LEU A 356 21.99 6.79 3.07
CA LEU A 356 22.14 6.60 1.62
C LEU A 356 22.80 7.81 0.93
N ALA A 357 22.66 9.01 1.49
CA ALA A 357 23.34 10.21 1.00
C ALA A 357 24.77 10.36 1.53
N GLY A 358 25.20 9.47 2.46
CA GLY A 358 26.51 9.53 3.08
C GLY A 358 26.68 10.67 4.09
N TRP A 359 25.60 11.07 4.78
CA TRP A 359 25.57 12.17 5.78
C TRP A 359 25.77 11.63 7.20
#